data_769d95cdd64e17ed1cfef15dfd9d999e
#
_entry.id   769d95cdd64e17ed1cfef15dfd9d999e
#
_cell.length_a   1.000
_cell.length_b   1.000
_cell.length_c   1.000
_cell.angle_alpha   90.00
_cell.angle_beta   90.00
_cell.angle_gamma   90.00
#
_symmetry.space_group_name_H-M   'P 1'
#
loop_
_entity.id
_entity.type
_entity.pdbx_description
1 polymer ?
#
loop_
_entity_poly.entity_id
_entity_poly.type
_entity_poly.pdbx_seq_one_letter_code
_entity_poly.pdbx_strand_id
1 'polypeptide(L)'
;HRIPLDRKDLFKIDMIREDKPLDVCLLVDESGSMGSCMEEARNTCIAVKEALVENDKLDLWVFGHTADGESGWHSDEGSTNMTTYWSPSMKDRPMAMGSMEAKYENRDGNAILAAAEKVKMESKEPTSNKLMIIFSDGSPAAMDYGGYNGRKHVKKCVKFAESQGWSIIQVGFGDDYRLEKVQGEMFDNHIFIKDVSQIGTKVSKIIRKVLRV
;
A
#
# COMPACT_ATOMS: atom_id res chain seq x y z
N HIS A 1 4.61 -5.22 -25.18
CA HIS A 1 4.86 -6.53 -24.57
C HIS A 1 3.87 -6.68 -23.39
N ARG A 2 2.86 -7.53 -23.56
CA ARG A 2 1.99 -7.94 -22.46
C ARG A 2 2.84 -8.84 -21.56
N ILE A 3 3.09 -8.44 -20.32
CA ILE A 3 3.64 -9.35 -19.31
C ILE A 3 2.48 -10.29 -18.93
N PRO A 4 2.58 -11.59 -19.22
CA PRO A 4 1.52 -12.51 -18.84
C PRO A 4 1.44 -12.60 -17.31
N LEU A 5 0.26 -12.43 -16.75
CA LEU A 5 -0.05 -12.60 -15.32
C LEU A 5 0.22 -14.04 -14.80
N ASP A 6 0.56 -14.97 -15.70
CA ASP A 6 0.84 -16.38 -15.39
C ASP A 6 2.31 -16.73 -15.13
N ARG A 7 3.19 -15.74 -15.09
CA ARG A 7 4.58 -16.02 -14.71
C ARG A 7 4.65 -16.33 -13.22
N LYS A 8 5.00 -17.58 -12.90
CA LYS A 8 5.19 -18.07 -11.51
C LYS A 8 6.33 -17.37 -10.74
N ASP A 9 7.13 -16.58 -11.45
CA ASP A 9 8.32 -15.86 -11.01
C ASP A 9 8.09 -14.34 -10.80
N LEU A 10 6.88 -13.82 -11.04
CA LEU A 10 6.55 -12.38 -10.91
C LEU A 10 6.57 -11.86 -9.48
N PHE A 11 6.46 -12.73 -8.51
CA PHE A 11 6.53 -12.35 -7.10
C PHE A 11 7.52 -13.25 -6.38
N LYS A 12 8.70 -12.74 -6.08
CA LYS A 12 9.55 -13.30 -5.02
C LYS A 12 8.93 -12.92 -3.67
N ILE A 13 7.72 -13.43 -3.42
CA ILE A 13 7.16 -13.41 -2.08
C ILE A 13 7.85 -14.57 -1.38
N ASP A 14 8.65 -14.28 -0.36
CA ASP A 14 9.11 -15.30 0.56
C ASP A 14 7.89 -16.07 1.06
N MET A 15 7.94 -17.40 0.95
CA MET A 15 6.76 -18.25 1.14
C MET A 15 6.08 -17.92 2.45
N ILE A 16 4.88 -17.37 2.38
CA ILE A 16 4.00 -17.21 3.54
C ILE A 16 3.77 -18.60 4.11
N ARG A 17 4.14 -18.81 5.36
CA ARG A 17 3.97 -20.09 6.02
C ARG A 17 2.48 -20.30 6.30
N GLU A 18 1.91 -21.35 5.76
CA GLU A 18 0.46 -21.66 5.87
C GLU A 18 0.00 -21.90 7.32
N ASP A 19 0.92 -22.22 8.21
CA ASP A 19 0.67 -22.49 9.63
C ASP A 19 0.62 -21.22 10.50
N LYS A 20 0.96 -20.06 9.96
CA LYS A 20 1.01 -18.80 10.71
C LYS A 20 -0.11 -17.84 10.32
N PRO A 21 -0.60 -17.04 11.29
CA PRO A 21 -1.48 -15.90 10.99
C PRO A 21 -0.85 -14.95 9.99
N LEU A 22 -1.66 -14.15 9.32
CA LEU A 22 -1.25 -13.17 8.34
C LEU A 22 -1.75 -11.77 8.71
N ASP A 23 -0.82 -10.86 8.90
CA ASP A 23 -1.08 -9.43 9.01
C ASP A 23 -1.10 -8.81 7.63
N VAL A 24 -2.22 -8.26 7.22
CA VAL A 24 -2.39 -7.55 5.94
C VAL A 24 -2.47 -6.06 6.19
N CYS A 25 -1.61 -5.30 5.54
CA CYS A 25 -1.63 -3.84 5.54
C CYS A 25 -1.96 -3.33 4.14
N LEU A 26 -3.04 -2.57 4.00
CA LEU A 26 -3.32 -1.78 2.80
C LEU A 26 -2.86 -0.34 3.09
N LEU A 27 -1.93 0.16 2.32
CA LEU A 27 -1.40 1.52 2.40
C LEU A 27 -1.79 2.28 1.14
N VAL A 28 -2.62 3.31 1.29
CA VAL A 28 -3.17 4.11 0.19
C VAL A 28 -2.46 5.46 0.14
N ASP A 29 -1.84 5.75 -0.98
CA ASP A 29 -1.40 7.09 -1.32
C ASP A 29 -2.65 7.97 -1.51
N GLU A 30 -2.76 9.03 -0.73
CA GLU A 30 -3.84 10.01 -0.79
C GLU A 30 -3.33 11.35 -1.36
N SER A 31 -2.24 11.34 -2.13
CA SER A 31 -1.78 12.55 -2.83
C SER A 31 -2.78 12.99 -3.90
N GLY A 32 -2.69 14.27 -4.28
CA GLY A 32 -3.63 14.89 -5.21
C GLY A 32 -3.74 14.19 -6.56
N SER A 33 -2.66 13.56 -7.05
CA SER A 33 -2.64 12.79 -8.30
C SER A 33 -3.57 11.58 -8.27
N MET A 34 -3.80 10.97 -7.11
CA MET A 34 -4.72 9.86 -6.91
C MET A 34 -6.20 10.18 -7.18
N GLY A 35 -6.55 11.46 -7.41
CA GLY A 35 -7.95 11.88 -7.58
C GLY A 35 -8.74 11.10 -8.62
N SER A 36 -8.09 10.64 -9.69
CA SER A 36 -8.74 9.87 -10.77
C SER A 36 -8.97 8.39 -10.44
N CYS A 37 -8.35 7.84 -9.40
CA CYS A 37 -8.45 6.43 -9.03
C CYS A 37 -8.76 6.20 -7.54
N MET A 38 -8.95 7.27 -6.77
CA MET A 38 -9.20 7.19 -5.33
C MET A 38 -10.49 6.43 -5.00
N GLU A 39 -11.54 6.59 -5.80
CA GLU A 39 -12.81 5.88 -5.58
C GLU A 39 -12.62 4.37 -5.71
N GLU A 40 -11.94 3.91 -6.73
CA GLU A 40 -11.67 2.49 -6.96
C GLU A 40 -10.71 1.92 -5.90
N ALA A 41 -9.69 2.68 -5.49
CA ALA A 41 -8.79 2.29 -4.41
C ALA A 41 -9.57 2.12 -3.10
N ARG A 42 -10.41 3.09 -2.74
CA ARG A 42 -11.29 3.06 -1.57
C ARG A 42 -12.25 1.87 -1.61
N ASN A 43 -12.96 1.68 -2.72
CA ASN A 43 -13.91 0.57 -2.89
C ASN A 43 -13.20 -0.79 -2.79
N THR A 44 -11.96 -0.88 -3.29
CA THR A 44 -11.14 -2.09 -3.14
C THR A 44 -10.77 -2.33 -1.69
N CYS A 45 -10.38 -1.31 -0.93
CA CYS A 45 -10.09 -1.45 0.50
C CYS A 45 -11.32 -1.94 1.28
N ILE A 46 -12.50 -1.40 0.98
CA ILE A 46 -13.76 -1.83 1.61
C ILE A 46 -14.04 -3.31 1.29
N ALA A 47 -13.95 -3.69 0.01
CA ALA A 47 -14.20 -5.07 -0.41
C ALA A 47 -13.20 -6.07 0.21
N VAL A 48 -11.92 -5.68 0.31
CA VAL A 48 -10.90 -6.51 0.98
C VAL A 48 -11.22 -6.65 2.46
N LYS A 49 -11.58 -5.56 3.14
CA LYS A 49 -11.97 -5.60 4.55
C LYS A 49 -13.16 -6.55 4.76
N GLU A 50 -14.19 -6.44 3.95
CA GLU A 50 -15.38 -7.30 4.07
C GLU A 50 -15.07 -8.78 3.81
N ALA A 51 -14.16 -9.05 2.88
CA ALA A 51 -13.75 -10.42 2.56
C ALA A 51 -12.86 -11.06 3.64
N LEU A 52 -12.11 -10.26 4.41
CA LEU A 52 -11.10 -10.77 5.34
C LEU A 52 -11.49 -10.68 6.82
N VAL A 53 -12.43 -9.79 7.18
CA VAL A 53 -12.72 -9.45 8.59
C VAL A 53 -13.23 -10.62 9.43
N GLU A 54 -13.84 -11.62 8.80
CA GLU A 54 -14.38 -12.82 9.48
C GLU A 54 -13.37 -13.97 9.58
N ASN A 55 -12.15 -13.79 9.05
CA ASN A 55 -11.13 -14.83 9.09
C ASN A 55 -10.24 -14.66 10.32
N ASP A 56 -10.38 -15.53 11.30
CA ASP A 56 -9.63 -15.48 12.57
C ASP A 56 -8.10 -15.59 12.43
N LYS A 57 -7.62 -16.03 11.27
CA LYS A 57 -6.18 -16.11 10.97
C LYS A 57 -5.63 -14.86 10.31
N LEU A 58 -6.46 -13.84 10.09
CA LEU A 58 -6.11 -12.63 9.39
C LEU A 58 -6.40 -11.42 10.25
N ASP A 59 -5.43 -10.55 10.41
CA ASP A 59 -5.62 -9.20 10.90
C ASP A 59 -5.39 -8.20 9.75
N LEU A 60 -6.25 -7.19 9.62
CA LEU A 60 -6.21 -6.20 8.55
C LEU A 60 -6.01 -4.80 9.12
N TRP A 61 -5.09 -4.06 8.51
CA TRP A 61 -4.93 -2.62 8.70
C TRP A 61 -5.12 -1.90 7.36
N VAL A 62 -5.78 -0.75 7.40
CA VAL A 62 -5.94 0.14 6.24
C VAL A 62 -5.52 1.53 6.65
N PHE A 63 -4.48 2.03 6.00
CA PHE A 63 -3.93 3.36 6.21
C PHE A 63 -4.00 4.18 4.94
N GLY A 64 -4.27 5.48 5.08
CA GLY A 64 -4.00 6.47 4.06
C GLY A 64 -2.80 7.33 4.44
N HIS A 65 -2.10 7.90 3.48
CA HIS A 65 -1.04 8.85 3.76
C HIS A 65 -1.02 10.01 2.79
N THR A 66 -0.66 11.18 3.32
CA THR A 66 -0.33 12.40 2.58
C THR A 66 0.94 13.02 3.14
N ALA A 67 1.44 14.04 2.49
CA ALA A 67 2.57 14.82 2.97
C ALA A 67 2.33 16.32 2.78
N ASP A 68 3.09 17.15 3.52
CA ASP A 68 3.15 18.58 3.36
C ASP A 68 1.75 19.25 3.33
N GLY A 69 0.95 19.01 4.38
CA GLY A 69 -0.47 19.31 4.51
C GLY A 69 -0.93 20.76 4.39
N GLU A 70 -2.15 21.03 4.93
CA GLU A 70 -2.95 22.24 4.71
C GLU A 70 -2.33 23.56 5.09
N SER A 71 -1.42 23.59 6.04
CA SER A 71 -1.03 24.85 6.68
C SER A 71 -0.06 25.70 5.87
N GLY A 72 -0.12 25.57 4.57
CA GLY A 72 0.51 26.46 3.60
C GLY A 72 1.90 26.95 3.99
N TRP A 73 2.87 26.56 3.23
CA TRP A 73 4.20 27.16 3.13
C TRP A 73 5.20 26.96 4.26
N HIS A 74 4.85 26.69 5.53
CA HIS A 74 5.91 26.66 6.57
C HIS A 74 5.73 25.74 7.77
N SER A 75 4.58 25.16 8.07
CA SER A 75 4.39 24.43 9.35
C SER A 75 4.45 22.91 9.25
N ASP A 76 4.14 22.34 8.08
CA ASP A 76 4.09 20.87 7.87
C ASP A 76 5.09 20.38 6.83
N GLU A 77 6.01 21.25 6.42
CA GLU A 77 7.08 20.91 5.49
C GLU A 77 7.93 19.77 6.05
N GLY A 78 8.09 18.72 5.27
CA GLY A 78 8.80 17.51 5.71
C GLY A 78 7.95 16.51 6.48
N SER A 79 6.67 16.78 6.75
CA SER A 79 5.77 15.87 7.46
C SER A 79 5.24 14.76 6.56
N THR A 80 4.89 13.64 7.20
CA THR A 80 4.09 12.57 6.61
C THR A 80 2.90 12.35 7.52
N ASN A 81 1.71 12.61 7.00
CA ASN A 81 0.46 12.46 7.74
C ASN A 81 -0.12 11.08 7.42
N MET A 82 -0.48 10.31 8.45
CA MET A 82 -1.09 9.01 8.30
C MET A 82 -2.47 8.97 8.95
N THR A 83 -3.45 8.51 8.19
CA THR A 83 -4.81 8.26 8.66
C THR A 83 -5.03 6.77 8.83
N THR A 84 -5.54 6.34 9.98
CA THR A 84 -5.98 4.96 10.20
C THR A 84 -7.45 4.84 9.85
N TYR A 85 -7.78 4.14 8.77
CA TYR A 85 -9.15 3.87 8.33
C TYR A 85 -9.71 2.60 8.92
N TRP A 86 -8.85 1.61 9.13
CA TRP A 86 -9.20 0.35 9.75
C TRP A 86 -8.02 -0.26 10.51
N SER A 87 -8.32 -0.89 11.62
CA SER A 87 -7.41 -1.80 12.35
C SER A 87 -8.22 -2.82 13.13
N PRO A 88 -7.63 -3.94 13.59
CA PRO A 88 -8.33 -4.93 14.39
C PRO A 88 -8.99 -4.39 15.66
N SER A 89 -8.50 -3.26 16.17
CA SER A 89 -9.06 -2.58 17.34
C SER A 89 -10.26 -1.66 17.03
N MET A 90 -10.55 -1.40 15.74
CA MET A 90 -11.57 -0.43 15.28
C MET A 90 -12.89 -1.10 14.85
N LYS A 91 -13.30 -2.21 15.48
CA LYS A 91 -14.44 -3.04 15.04
C LYS A 91 -15.76 -2.27 14.80
N ASP A 92 -15.95 -1.12 15.45
CA ASP A 92 -17.21 -0.37 15.44
C ASP A 92 -17.21 0.89 14.56
N ARG A 93 -16.23 1.06 13.66
CA ARG A 93 -16.14 2.25 12.77
C ARG A 93 -16.11 1.89 11.28
N PRO A 94 -17.16 1.25 10.72
CA PRO A 94 -17.17 0.83 9.33
C PRO A 94 -17.12 1.99 8.31
N MET A 95 -17.51 3.20 8.72
CA MET A 95 -17.62 4.37 7.84
C MET A 95 -16.29 5.12 7.62
N ALA A 96 -15.23 4.80 8.37
CA ALA A 96 -13.97 5.56 8.27
C ALA A 96 -13.36 5.52 6.86
N MET A 97 -13.41 4.38 6.16
CA MET A 97 -12.88 4.26 4.79
C MET A 97 -13.63 5.12 3.77
N GLY A 98 -14.89 5.46 4.01
CA GLY A 98 -15.67 6.34 3.13
C GLY A 98 -15.12 7.77 3.02
N SER A 99 -14.28 8.19 3.99
CA SER A 99 -13.67 9.52 4.01
C SER A 99 -12.30 9.61 3.33
N MET A 100 -11.81 8.54 2.70
CA MET A 100 -10.58 8.60 1.90
C MET A 100 -10.75 9.61 0.76
N GLU A 101 -9.82 10.53 0.63
CA GLU A 101 -9.82 11.56 -0.41
C GLU A 101 -8.40 11.92 -0.84
N ALA A 102 -8.24 12.25 -2.12
CA ALA A 102 -6.97 12.67 -2.67
C ALA A 102 -6.68 14.14 -2.35
N LYS A 103 -5.52 14.41 -1.73
CA LYS A 103 -5.08 15.76 -1.33
C LYS A 103 -3.58 15.82 -1.08
N TYR A 104 -3.00 17.00 -1.25
CA TYR A 104 -1.60 17.31 -0.95
C TYR A 104 -0.58 16.46 -1.71
N GLU A 105 0.56 16.20 -1.09
CA GLU A 105 1.73 15.54 -1.66
C GLU A 105 1.94 14.15 -1.04
N ASN A 106 3.03 13.44 -1.41
CA ASN A 106 3.35 12.14 -0.85
C ASN A 106 4.83 11.95 -0.50
N ARG A 107 5.06 11.23 0.62
CA ARG A 107 6.38 10.78 1.11
C ARG A 107 6.33 9.29 1.38
N ASP A 108 6.18 8.49 0.33
CA ASP A 108 5.91 7.04 0.39
C ASP A 108 6.86 6.27 1.31
N GLY A 109 8.16 6.58 1.25
CA GLY A 109 9.15 5.88 2.06
C GLY A 109 8.88 5.98 3.56
N ASN A 110 8.55 7.18 4.04
CA ASN A 110 8.21 7.41 5.44
C ASN A 110 6.91 6.71 5.82
N ALA A 111 5.91 6.76 4.93
CA ALA A 111 4.61 6.12 5.14
C ALA A 111 4.75 4.59 5.24
N ILE A 112 5.57 3.96 4.38
CA ILE A 112 5.87 2.53 4.42
C ILE A 112 6.44 2.12 5.78
N LEU A 113 7.44 2.87 6.28
CA LEU A 113 8.07 2.55 7.56
C LEU A 113 7.11 2.78 8.74
N ALA A 114 6.35 3.87 8.71
CA ALA A 114 5.37 4.19 9.76
C ALA A 114 4.25 3.14 9.81
N ALA A 115 3.73 2.71 8.65
CA ALA A 115 2.73 1.66 8.57
C ALA A 115 3.27 0.32 9.08
N ALA A 116 4.49 -0.05 8.67
CA ALA A 116 5.13 -1.29 9.11
C ALA A 116 5.33 -1.32 10.63
N GLU A 117 5.80 -0.22 11.23
CA GLU A 117 6.00 -0.13 12.68
C GLU A 117 4.67 -0.14 13.43
N LYS A 118 3.65 0.58 12.94
CA LYS A 118 2.34 0.61 13.57
C LYS A 118 1.68 -0.77 13.59
N VAL A 119 1.70 -1.51 12.48
CA VAL A 119 1.21 -2.89 12.45
C VAL A 119 1.99 -3.77 13.42
N LYS A 120 3.32 -3.67 13.45
CA LYS A 120 4.16 -4.43 14.38
C LYS A 120 3.82 -4.18 15.85
N MET A 121 3.49 -2.93 16.20
CA MET A 121 3.09 -2.56 17.57
C MET A 121 1.68 -3.08 17.94
N GLU A 122 0.78 -3.19 16.96
CA GLU A 122 -0.63 -3.55 17.17
C GLU A 122 -0.91 -5.05 16.91
N SER A 123 0.00 -5.75 16.22
CA SER A 123 -0.14 -7.18 15.89
C SER A 123 -0.17 -8.02 17.16
N LYS A 124 -1.15 -8.93 17.22
CA LYS A 124 -1.31 -9.86 18.34
C LYS A 124 -0.28 -10.99 18.31
N GLU A 125 0.21 -11.32 17.11
CA GLU A 125 1.14 -12.43 16.89
C GLU A 125 2.43 -11.90 16.23
N PRO A 126 3.49 -11.66 17.01
CA PRO A 126 4.75 -11.10 16.48
C PRO A 126 5.39 -11.94 15.36
N THR A 127 5.07 -13.23 15.32
CA THR A 127 5.62 -14.18 14.34
C THR A 127 4.73 -14.36 13.12
N SER A 128 3.62 -13.59 13.00
CA SER A 128 2.74 -13.60 11.83
C SER A 128 3.49 -13.33 10.54
N ASN A 129 2.99 -13.89 9.44
CA ASN A 129 3.39 -13.41 8.12
C ASN A 129 2.90 -11.97 7.92
N LYS A 130 3.64 -11.17 7.16
CA LYS A 130 3.31 -9.75 6.95
C LYS A 130 3.25 -9.41 5.47
N LEU A 131 2.11 -8.91 5.03
CA LEU A 131 1.87 -8.48 3.65
C LEU A 131 1.47 -7.01 3.65
N MET A 132 2.18 -6.18 2.90
CA MET A 132 1.79 -4.80 2.62
C MET A 132 1.44 -4.66 1.14
N ILE A 133 0.25 -4.15 0.84
CA ILE A 133 -0.19 -3.80 -0.51
C ILE A 133 -0.30 -2.28 -0.55
N ILE A 134 0.48 -1.65 -1.43
CA ILE A 134 0.56 -0.20 -1.55
C ILE A 134 -0.17 0.22 -2.81
N PHE A 135 -1.10 1.16 -2.69
CA PHE A 135 -1.83 1.78 -3.79
C PHE A 135 -1.24 3.16 -4.05
N SER A 136 -0.66 3.39 -5.23
CA SER A 136 -0.10 4.68 -5.63
C SER A 136 -0.08 4.81 -7.15
N ASP A 137 -0.36 6.00 -7.66
CA ASP A 137 -0.38 6.30 -9.11
C ASP A 137 0.94 6.88 -9.63
N GLY A 138 1.91 7.15 -8.77
CA GLY A 138 3.08 7.90 -9.21
C GLY A 138 4.40 7.63 -8.51
N SER A 139 5.18 8.69 -8.51
CA SER A 139 6.45 8.81 -7.80
C SER A 139 6.26 9.68 -6.57
N PRO A 140 7.14 9.56 -5.57
CA PRO A 140 7.13 10.50 -4.45
C PRO A 140 7.31 11.94 -4.97
N ALA A 141 6.46 12.85 -4.50
CA ALA A 141 6.39 14.22 -4.92
C ALA A 141 5.99 15.13 -3.75
N ALA A 142 6.95 15.54 -2.95
CA ALA A 142 6.80 16.55 -1.92
C ALA A 142 7.91 17.59 -2.07
N MET A 143 7.84 18.74 -1.40
CA MET A 143 8.69 19.90 -1.66
C MET A 143 10.20 19.59 -1.76
N ASP A 144 10.72 18.76 -0.88
CA ASP A 144 12.13 18.34 -0.85
C ASP A 144 12.31 16.83 -1.07
N TYR A 145 11.22 16.13 -1.43
CA TYR A 145 11.14 14.69 -1.51
C TYR A 145 10.58 14.24 -2.86
N GLY A 146 11.42 14.25 -3.89
CA GLY A 146 10.99 13.87 -5.24
C GLY A 146 12.14 13.39 -6.11
N GLY A 147 11.83 13.16 -7.38
CA GLY A 147 12.79 12.79 -8.38
C GLY A 147 13.62 11.55 -8.02
N TYR A 148 14.87 11.52 -8.42
CA TYR A 148 15.78 10.39 -8.19
C TYR A 148 16.01 10.11 -6.69
N ASN A 149 16.19 11.16 -5.87
CA ASN A 149 16.49 11.00 -4.45
C ASN A 149 15.28 10.46 -3.68
N GLY A 150 14.08 10.93 -3.97
CA GLY A 150 12.84 10.41 -3.39
C GLY A 150 12.66 8.92 -3.72
N ARG A 151 12.78 8.54 -5.00
CA ARG A 151 12.69 7.13 -5.42
C ARG A 151 13.74 6.24 -4.75
N LYS A 152 14.98 6.71 -4.66
CA LYS A 152 16.05 5.99 -3.97
C LYS A 152 15.75 5.80 -2.48
N HIS A 153 15.16 6.79 -1.84
CA HIS A 153 14.73 6.67 -0.44
C HIS A 153 13.59 5.66 -0.30
N VAL A 154 12.55 5.73 -1.14
CA VAL A 154 11.46 4.73 -1.14
C VAL A 154 12.04 3.32 -1.27
N LYS A 155 12.93 3.08 -2.24
CA LYS A 155 13.57 1.76 -2.41
C LYS A 155 14.30 1.29 -1.16
N LYS A 156 15.01 2.18 -0.45
CA LYS A 156 15.68 1.85 0.81
C LYS A 156 14.68 1.47 1.91
N CYS A 157 13.57 2.21 2.02
CA CYS A 157 12.53 1.93 2.99
C CYS A 157 11.83 0.59 2.72
N VAL A 158 11.53 0.30 1.44
CA VAL A 158 11.01 -1.01 1.01
C VAL A 158 11.96 -2.13 1.42
N LYS A 159 13.24 -2.02 1.07
CA LYS A 159 14.25 -3.03 1.41
C LYS A 159 14.43 -3.21 2.92
N PHE A 160 14.36 -2.12 3.67
CA PHE A 160 14.39 -2.20 5.13
C PHE A 160 13.18 -2.95 5.68
N ALA A 161 11.97 -2.62 5.25
CA ALA A 161 10.76 -3.31 5.68
C ALA A 161 10.77 -4.80 5.27
N GLU A 162 11.22 -5.12 4.05
CA GLU A 162 11.41 -6.51 3.60
C GLU A 162 12.40 -7.26 4.51
N SER A 163 13.49 -6.63 4.92
CA SER A 163 14.45 -7.23 5.87
C SER A 163 13.87 -7.49 7.26
N GLN A 164 12.76 -6.82 7.60
CA GLN A 164 12.00 -7.05 8.83
C GLN A 164 10.87 -8.10 8.65
N GLY A 165 10.85 -8.80 7.52
CA GLY A 165 9.90 -9.88 7.24
C GLY A 165 8.60 -9.46 6.53
N TRP A 166 8.54 -8.25 5.99
CA TRP A 166 7.42 -7.81 5.17
C TRP A 166 7.53 -8.34 3.73
N SER A 167 6.42 -8.83 3.20
CA SER A 167 6.22 -8.96 1.76
C SER A 167 5.53 -7.70 1.26
N ILE A 168 6.15 -6.97 0.34
CA ILE A 168 5.62 -5.68 -0.15
C ILE A 168 5.27 -5.81 -1.61
N ILE A 169 4.05 -5.42 -1.98
CA ILE A 169 3.56 -5.39 -3.36
C ILE A 169 2.99 -4.00 -3.62
N GLN A 170 3.49 -3.34 -4.65
CA GLN A 170 2.89 -2.09 -5.10
C GLN A 170 1.88 -2.35 -6.22
N VAL A 171 0.73 -1.73 -6.11
CA VAL A 171 -0.33 -1.66 -7.13
C VAL A 171 -0.35 -0.24 -7.67
N GLY A 172 0.22 -0.07 -8.84
CA GLY A 172 0.32 1.21 -9.52
C GLY A 172 -0.79 1.43 -10.54
N PHE A 173 -1.16 2.68 -10.74
CA PHE A 173 -2.22 3.09 -11.66
C PHE A 173 -1.72 4.11 -12.67
N GLY A 174 -2.36 4.13 -13.83
CA GLY A 174 -2.14 5.13 -14.87
C GLY A 174 -2.05 4.51 -16.26
N ASP A 175 -1.98 5.36 -17.25
CA ASP A 175 -1.87 4.98 -18.67
C ASP A 175 -0.47 5.25 -19.25
N ASP A 176 0.42 5.91 -18.50
CA ASP A 176 1.79 6.22 -18.90
C ASP A 176 2.77 5.09 -18.55
N TYR A 177 3.36 4.44 -19.56
CA TYR A 177 4.38 3.41 -19.38
C TYR A 177 5.63 3.87 -18.61
N ARG A 178 5.89 5.19 -18.56
CA ARG A 178 7.01 5.74 -17.79
C ARG A 178 6.79 5.57 -16.29
N LEU A 179 5.54 5.65 -15.84
CA LEU A 179 5.16 5.41 -14.45
C LEU A 179 5.44 3.97 -14.04
N GLU A 180 5.09 2.99 -14.88
CA GLU A 180 5.40 1.57 -14.65
C GLU A 180 6.90 1.36 -14.45
N LYS A 181 7.74 1.99 -15.30
CA LYS A 181 9.20 1.93 -15.17
C LYS A 181 9.67 2.54 -13.86
N VAL A 182 9.15 3.71 -13.49
CA VAL A 182 9.51 4.43 -12.26
C VAL A 182 9.14 3.58 -11.03
N GLN A 183 7.99 2.93 -11.03
CA GLN A 183 7.57 2.04 -9.95
C GLN A 183 8.51 0.84 -9.83
N GLY A 184 8.95 0.26 -10.94
CA GLY A 184 9.95 -0.81 -10.95
C GLY A 184 11.33 -0.40 -10.43
N GLU A 185 11.66 0.91 -10.41
CA GLU A 185 12.86 1.41 -9.76
C GLU A 185 12.76 1.36 -8.22
N MET A 186 11.55 1.46 -7.66
CA MET A 186 11.29 1.52 -6.22
C MET A 186 10.93 0.16 -5.63
N PHE A 187 10.13 -0.63 -6.36
CA PHE A 187 9.53 -1.88 -5.87
C PHE A 187 9.92 -3.04 -6.77
N ASP A 188 10.47 -4.09 -6.19
CA ASP A 188 10.80 -5.32 -6.93
C ASP A 188 9.51 -6.10 -7.27
N ASN A 189 8.50 -6.03 -6.41
CA ASN A 189 7.18 -6.62 -6.64
C ASN A 189 6.17 -5.49 -6.91
N HIS A 190 5.78 -5.30 -8.16
CA HIS A 190 4.78 -4.30 -8.54
C HIS A 190 3.86 -4.81 -9.64
N ILE A 191 2.66 -4.27 -9.67
CA ILE A 191 1.65 -4.48 -10.71
C ILE A 191 1.22 -3.12 -11.21
N PHE A 192 1.22 -2.92 -12.51
CA PHE A 192 0.70 -1.70 -13.11
C PHE A 192 -0.67 -1.95 -13.75
N ILE A 193 -1.64 -1.10 -13.40
CA ILE A 193 -3.03 -1.20 -13.83
C ILE A 193 -3.38 0.02 -14.67
N LYS A 194 -3.66 -0.20 -15.96
CA LYS A 194 -4.08 0.88 -16.88
C LYS A 194 -5.56 1.20 -16.75
N ASP A 195 -6.36 0.19 -16.50
CA ASP A 195 -7.81 0.31 -16.33
C ASP A 195 -8.13 0.15 -14.84
N VAL A 196 -8.40 1.28 -14.18
CA VAL A 196 -8.64 1.35 -12.73
C VAL A 196 -9.80 0.45 -12.29
N SER A 197 -10.79 0.18 -13.15
CA SER A 197 -11.89 -0.75 -12.82
C SER A 197 -11.42 -2.19 -12.53
N GLN A 198 -10.18 -2.53 -12.90
CA GLN A 198 -9.58 -3.85 -12.64
C GLN A 198 -8.88 -3.96 -11.28
N ILE A 199 -8.79 -2.87 -10.50
CA ILE A 199 -8.05 -2.84 -9.23
C ILE A 199 -8.53 -3.96 -8.31
N GLY A 200 -9.83 -3.98 -7.99
CA GLY A 200 -10.43 -4.96 -7.10
C GLY A 200 -10.17 -6.41 -7.54
N THR A 201 -10.30 -6.69 -8.83
CA THR A 201 -10.05 -8.03 -9.38
C THR A 201 -8.59 -8.44 -9.22
N LYS A 202 -7.65 -7.53 -9.50
CA LYS A 202 -6.21 -7.85 -9.40
C LYS A 202 -5.75 -7.99 -7.96
N VAL A 203 -6.22 -7.12 -7.08
CA VAL A 203 -5.91 -7.21 -5.63
C VAL A 203 -6.48 -8.49 -5.03
N SER A 204 -7.72 -8.86 -5.36
CA SER A 204 -8.29 -10.14 -4.93
C SER A 204 -7.46 -11.34 -5.39
N LYS A 205 -6.93 -11.32 -6.62
CA LYS A 205 -6.03 -12.38 -7.11
C LYS A 205 -4.71 -12.42 -6.35
N ILE A 206 -4.14 -11.26 -5.98
CA ILE A 206 -2.94 -11.20 -5.14
C ILE A 206 -3.21 -11.86 -3.79
N ILE A 207 -4.26 -11.42 -3.11
CA ILE A 207 -4.61 -11.93 -1.79
C ILE A 207 -4.87 -13.44 -1.84
N ARG A 208 -5.67 -13.92 -2.80
CA ARG A 208 -5.90 -15.36 -2.98
C ARG A 208 -4.61 -16.13 -3.24
N LYS A 209 -3.71 -15.61 -4.07
CA LYS A 209 -2.42 -16.24 -4.34
C LYS A 209 -1.56 -16.33 -3.09
N VAL A 210 -1.59 -15.30 -2.26
CA VAL A 210 -0.86 -15.23 -0.99
C VAL A 210 -1.46 -16.21 0.03
N LEU A 211 -2.78 -16.29 0.08
CA LEU A 211 -3.52 -17.21 0.98
C LEU A 211 -3.57 -18.65 0.44
N ARG A 212 -3.15 -18.90 -0.80
CA ARG A 212 -3.26 -20.19 -1.51
C ARG A 212 -4.68 -20.80 -1.52
N VAL A 213 -5.69 -19.93 -1.56
CA VAL A 213 -7.12 -20.31 -1.70
C VAL A 213 -7.53 -20.29 -3.17
#